data_aecf819de1cf7280d8f651211712835c
#
_entry.id   aecf819de1cf7280d8f651211712835c
#
_cell.length_a   1.000
_cell.length_b   1.000
_cell.length_c   1.000
_cell.angle_alpha   90.00
_cell.angle_beta   90.00
_cell.angle_gamma   90.00
#
_symmetry.space_group_name_H-M   'P 1'
#
loop_
_entity.id
_entity.type
_entity.pdbx_description
1 polymer ?
#
loop_
_entity_poly.entity_id
_entity_poly.type
_entity_poly.pdbx_seq_one_letter_code
_entity_poly.pdbx_strand_id
1 'polypeptide(L)'
;FGSTIDLLRLRESEIATIGIGRKFQKPTVYEHLSVFENLELALRADRGVRASMFFRLSGEQLDRIAEILTLIHLRDQAQRTAGLLSHGQKQWLEIGLLLLDEPVAGMTDEETERTAELFLSLEGSHSLVVVEHDMKFIHDLTRDNPAKKVTVLHEGSVLAEGSLAQVQANDKVVEVYLGR
;
A
#
# COMPACT_ATOMS: atom_id res chain seq x y z
N PHE A 1 -0.86 23.65 -13.34
CA PHE A 1 -0.34 22.70 -14.34
C PHE A 1 0.94 22.14 -13.77
N GLY A 2 0.96 20.81 -13.45
CA GLY A 2 2.03 20.15 -12.72
C GLY A 2 3.32 20.12 -13.54
N SER A 3 4.43 20.50 -12.91
CA SER A 3 5.77 20.29 -13.46
C SER A 3 6.09 18.79 -13.40
N THR A 4 6.57 18.24 -14.51
CA THR A 4 7.08 16.87 -14.54
C THR A 4 8.39 16.83 -13.76
N ILE A 5 8.49 15.93 -12.78
CA ILE A 5 9.68 15.72 -11.96
C ILE A 5 10.35 14.43 -12.41
N ASP A 6 11.66 14.50 -12.74
CA ASP A 6 12.45 13.31 -13.05
C ASP A 6 12.93 12.65 -11.76
N LEU A 7 12.28 11.55 -11.38
CA LEU A 7 12.57 10.81 -10.14
C LEU A 7 13.98 10.22 -10.12
N LEU A 8 14.59 9.94 -11.28
CA LEU A 8 15.94 9.37 -11.36
C LEU A 8 17.03 10.35 -10.88
N ARG A 9 16.70 11.63 -10.79
CA ARG A 9 17.62 12.68 -10.33
C ARG A 9 17.46 13.03 -8.85
N LEU A 10 16.48 12.44 -8.18
CA LEU A 10 16.18 12.70 -6.79
C LEU A 10 16.77 11.61 -5.89
N ARG A 11 17.17 12.00 -4.68
CA ARG A 11 17.51 11.06 -3.61
C ARG A 11 16.23 10.46 -3.02
N GLU A 12 16.30 9.27 -2.44
CA GLU A 12 15.14 8.60 -1.83
C GLU A 12 14.40 9.48 -0.80
N SER A 13 15.15 10.26 -0.01
CA SER A 13 14.58 11.20 0.96
C SER A 13 13.80 12.35 0.29
N GLU A 14 14.23 12.79 -0.89
CA GLU A 14 13.54 13.83 -1.65
C GLU A 14 12.27 13.27 -2.30
N ILE A 15 12.32 12.03 -2.82
CA ILE A 15 11.16 11.30 -3.36
C ILE A 15 10.09 11.16 -2.28
N ALA A 16 10.46 10.75 -1.06
CA ALA A 16 9.53 10.65 0.06
C ALA A 16 8.92 12.02 0.43
N THR A 17 9.70 13.11 0.33
CA THR A 17 9.22 14.46 0.66
C THR A 17 8.16 14.97 -0.32
N ILE A 18 8.21 14.58 -1.59
CA ILE A 18 7.19 14.93 -2.59
C ILE A 18 5.92 14.06 -2.48
N GLY A 19 5.86 13.16 -1.52
CA GLY A 19 4.66 12.38 -1.20
C GLY A 19 4.56 11.02 -1.89
N ILE A 20 5.67 10.50 -2.43
CA ILE A 20 5.72 9.14 -2.98
C ILE A 20 6.21 8.21 -1.88
N GLY A 21 5.34 7.30 -1.44
CA GLY A 21 5.66 6.21 -0.53
C GLY A 21 5.85 4.90 -1.28
N ARG A 22 6.70 4.03 -0.76
CA ARG A 22 6.91 2.67 -1.25
C ARG A 22 6.91 1.68 -0.09
N LYS A 23 6.19 0.59 -0.25
CA LYS A 23 6.25 -0.56 0.64
C LYS A 23 7.27 -1.57 0.12
N PHE A 24 7.97 -2.25 1.02
CA PHE A 24 8.86 -3.36 0.68
C PHE A 24 8.13 -4.70 0.83
N GLN A 25 8.57 -5.74 0.11
CA GLN A 25 7.97 -7.09 0.12
C GLN A 25 7.96 -7.75 1.51
N LYS A 26 8.94 -7.43 2.37
CA LYS A 26 8.95 -7.91 3.76
C LYS A 26 8.36 -6.85 4.66
N PRO A 27 7.40 -7.22 5.55
CA PRO A 27 6.85 -6.29 6.52
C PRO A 27 7.96 -5.63 7.35
N THR A 28 7.93 -4.28 7.42
CA THR A 28 8.90 -3.45 8.14
C THR A 28 8.28 -2.83 9.39
N VAL A 29 7.34 -3.54 10.01
CA VAL A 29 6.73 -3.12 11.29
C VAL A 29 7.68 -3.38 12.46
N TYR A 30 7.64 -2.52 13.46
CA TYR A 30 8.34 -2.71 14.72
C TYR A 30 7.60 -3.76 15.56
N GLU A 31 8.05 -5.01 15.49
CA GLU A 31 7.33 -6.16 16.06
C GLU A 31 7.15 -6.11 17.58
N HIS A 32 8.02 -5.39 18.30
CA HIS A 32 7.95 -5.24 19.75
C HIS A 32 7.01 -4.12 20.21
N LEU A 33 6.60 -3.26 19.30
CA LEU A 33 5.65 -2.17 19.57
C LEU A 33 4.22 -2.63 19.28
N SER A 34 3.24 -1.95 19.88
CA SER A 34 1.84 -2.12 19.55
C SER A 34 1.54 -1.59 18.14
N VAL A 35 0.38 -1.95 17.60
CA VAL A 35 -0.14 -1.41 16.34
C VAL A 35 -0.22 0.13 16.41
N PHE A 36 -0.74 0.64 17.52
CA PHE A 36 -0.86 2.07 17.77
C PHE A 36 0.51 2.78 17.77
N GLU A 37 1.48 2.24 18.51
CA GLU A 37 2.84 2.82 18.58
C GLU A 37 3.56 2.81 17.24
N ASN A 38 3.34 1.78 16.41
CA ASN A 38 3.85 1.76 15.04
C ASN A 38 3.30 2.95 14.24
N LEU A 39 1.99 3.19 14.28
CA LEU A 39 1.35 4.32 13.59
C LEU A 39 1.80 5.68 14.16
N GLU A 40 1.98 5.78 15.48
CA GLU A 40 2.50 6.97 16.13
C GLU A 40 3.88 7.36 15.60
N LEU A 41 4.78 6.38 15.43
CA LEU A 41 6.12 6.61 14.85
C LEU A 41 6.10 7.08 13.39
N ALA A 42 5.06 6.71 12.63
CA ALA A 42 4.91 7.12 11.24
C ALA A 42 4.38 8.55 11.07
N LEU A 43 3.79 9.14 12.13
CA LEU A 43 3.33 10.51 12.10
C LEU A 43 4.49 11.47 11.83
N ARG A 44 4.25 12.44 10.95
CA ARG A 44 5.18 13.55 10.73
C ARG A 44 5.17 14.45 11.96
N ALA A 45 6.15 14.28 12.83
CA ALA A 45 6.38 15.12 13.99
C ALA A 45 7.70 15.88 13.85
N ASP A 46 7.81 17.02 14.54
CA ASP A 46 9.10 17.69 14.67
C ASP A 46 10.08 16.76 15.41
N ARG A 47 11.16 16.39 14.71
CA ARG A 47 12.20 15.46 15.21
C ARG A 47 13.28 16.17 16.03
N GLY A 48 13.05 17.40 16.47
CA GLY A 48 13.94 18.12 17.38
C GLY A 48 14.06 17.36 18.71
N VAL A 49 15.27 17.33 19.30
CA VAL A 49 15.55 16.63 20.56
C VAL A 49 14.60 17.04 21.68
N ARG A 50 14.27 18.34 21.78
CA ARG A 50 13.32 18.86 22.78
C ARG A 50 11.89 18.46 22.49
N ALA A 51 11.49 18.47 21.21
CA ALA A 51 10.15 18.03 20.78
C ALA A 51 9.96 16.54 21.08
N SER A 52 10.97 15.71 20.84
CA SER A 52 10.93 14.27 21.12
C SER A 52 10.86 13.94 22.63
N MET A 53 11.50 14.73 23.48
CA MET A 53 11.48 14.50 24.95
C MET A 53 10.13 14.82 25.60
N PHE A 54 9.35 15.74 25.02
CA PHE A 54 8.06 16.20 25.55
C PHE A 54 6.92 15.94 24.59
N PHE A 55 7.11 15.00 23.65
CA PHE A 55 6.13 14.66 22.64
C PHE A 55 4.84 14.17 23.31
N ARG A 56 3.74 14.85 23.00
CA ARG A 56 2.38 14.40 23.28
C ARG A 56 1.57 14.53 22.00
N LEU A 57 0.85 13.48 21.65
CA LEU A 57 -0.07 13.50 20.53
C LEU A 57 -1.10 14.60 20.72
N SER A 58 -1.30 15.42 19.69
CA SER A 58 -2.43 16.35 19.65
C SER A 58 -3.74 15.59 19.43
N GLY A 59 -4.89 16.24 19.73
CA GLY A 59 -6.20 15.66 19.43
C GLY A 59 -6.34 15.26 17.97
N GLU A 60 -5.91 16.14 17.05
CA GLU A 60 -5.93 15.88 15.60
C GLU A 60 -5.08 14.66 15.19
N GLN A 61 -3.92 14.47 15.85
CA GLN A 61 -3.07 13.30 15.59
C GLN A 61 -3.71 12.01 16.09
N LEU A 62 -4.34 12.04 17.26
CA LEU A 62 -5.10 10.90 17.80
C LEU A 62 -6.28 10.54 16.90
N ASP A 63 -7.03 11.53 16.42
CA ASP A 63 -8.14 11.33 15.49
C ASP A 63 -7.64 10.72 14.19
N ARG A 64 -6.50 11.19 13.67
CA ARG A 64 -5.89 10.65 12.45
C ARG A 64 -5.45 9.19 12.61
N ILE A 65 -4.84 8.83 13.75
CA ILE A 65 -4.50 7.42 14.05
C ILE A 65 -5.78 6.56 14.12
N ALA A 66 -6.85 7.07 14.77
CA ALA A 66 -8.11 6.34 14.88
C ALA A 66 -8.79 6.11 13.53
N GLU A 67 -8.74 7.11 12.63
CA GLU A 67 -9.19 6.98 11.24
C GLU A 67 -8.41 5.89 10.50
N ILE A 68 -7.07 5.93 10.56
CA ILE A 68 -6.20 4.94 9.92
C ILE A 68 -6.48 3.55 10.48
N LEU A 69 -6.55 3.36 11.79
CA LEU A 69 -6.85 2.09 12.44
C LEU A 69 -8.20 1.51 11.99
N THR A 70 -9.18 2.37 11.76
CA THR A 70 -10.48 1.97 11.25
C THR A 70 -10.38 1.55 9.80
N LEU A 71 -9.67 2.32 8.97
CA LEU A 71 -9.45 2.07 7.56
C LEU A 71 -8.75 0.74 7.31
N ILE A 72 -7.67 0.45 8.07
CA ILE A 72 -6.90 -0.80 7.96
C ILE A 72 -7.48 -1.95 8.78
N HIS A 73 -8.70 -1.84 9.29
CA HIS A 73 -9.39 -2.88 10.08
C HIS A 73 -8.63 -3.41 11.31
N LEU A 74 -7.78 -2.57 11.93
CA LEU A 74 -6.99 -2.94 13.12
C LEU A 74 -7.39 -2.16 14.38
N ARG A 75 -8.55 -1.50 14.40
CA ARG A 75 -9.01 -0.68 15.53
C ARG A 75 -9.08 -1.48 16.84
N ASP A 76 -9.65 -2.69 16.80
CA ASP A 76 -9.80 -3.54 17.99
C ASP A 76 -8.47 -4.16 18.44
N GLN A 77 -7.43 -4.04 17.63
CA GLN A 77 -6.09 -4.56 17.88
C GLN A 77 -5.06 -3.45 18.10
N ALA A 78 -5.50 -2.21 18.28
CA ALA A 78 -4.61 -1.05 18.40
C ALA A 78 -3.52 -1.24 19.47
N GLN A 79 -3.86 -1.86 20.60
CA GLN A 79 -2.93 -2.12 21.71
C GLN A 79 -2.20 -3.46 21.61
N ARG A 80 -2.50 -4.27 20.60
CA ARG A 80 -1.84 -5.56 20.40
C ARG A 80 -0.44 -5.36 19.87
N THR A 81 0.53 -6.14 20.38
CA THR A 81 1.90 -6.16 19.88
C THR A 81 1.92 -6.60 18.41
N ALA A 82 2.56 -5.81 17.53
CA ALA A 82 2.56 -6.04 16.09
C ALA A 82 3.16 -7.40 15.69
N GLY A 83 4.12 -7.92 16.49
CA GLY A 83 4.68 -9.25 16.30
C GLY A 83 3.66 -10.39 16.35
N LEU A 84 2.54 -10.21 17.08
CA LEU A 84 1.48 -11.20 17.24
C LEU A 84 0.38 -11.11 16.17
N LEU A 85 0.48 -10.19 15.24
CA LEU A 85 -0.42 -10.07 14.10
C LEU A 85 -0.17 -11.18 13.07
N SER A 86 -1.22 -11.59 12.35
CA SER A 86 -1.07 -12.42 11.15
C SER A 86 -0.25 -11.69 10.08
N HIS A 87 0.23 -12.44 9.08
CA HIS A 87 0.97 -11.82 7.98
C HIS A 87 0.14 -10.76 7.25
N GLY A 88 -1.13 -11.04 6.95
CA GLY A 88 -2.04 -10.08 6.35
C GLY A 88 -2.29 -8.86 7.23
N GLN A 89 -2.50 -9.04 8.54
CA GLN A 89 -2.65 -7.93 9.46
C GLN A 89 -1.38 -7.06 9.57
N LYS A 90 -0.18 -7.66 9.51
CA LYS A 90 1.07 -6.90 9.43
C LYS A 90 1.14 -6.07 8.15
N GLN A 91 0.67 -6.62 7.03
CA GLN A 91 0.59 -5.87 5.77
C GLN A 91 -0.43 -4.73 5.85
N TRP A 92 -1.61 -4.93 6.46
CA TRP A 92 -2.56 -3.83 6.71
C TRP A 92 -1.96 -2.73 7.57
N LEU A 93 -1.19 -3.08 8.59
CA LEU A 93 -0.47 -2.10 9.40
C LEU A 93 0.53 -1.31 8.54
N GLU A 94 1.29 -1.96 7.66
CA GLU A 94 2.19 -1.28 6.72
C GLU A 94 1.46 -0.39 5.72
N ILE A 95 0.26 -0.80 5.28
CA ILE A 95 -0.62 0.06 4.49
C ILE A 95 -0.97 1.33 5.27
N GLY A 96 -1.23 1.23 6.55
CA GLY A 96 -1.41 2.37 7.44
C GLY A 96 -0.16 3.25 7.59
N LEU A 97 1.01 2.67 7.44
CA LEU A 97 2.30 3.37 7.52
C LEU A 97 2.70 4.02 6.18
N LEU A 98 2.43 3.38 5.04
CA LEU A 98 2.94 3.77 3.72
C LEU A 98 1.99 3.38 2.56
N LEU A 99 2.21 3.96 1.39
CA LEU A 99 1.61 3.59 0.10
C LEU A 99 2.52 2.60 -0.66
N LEU A 100 2.11 1.62 -1.23
CA LEU A 100 2.15 0.17 -1.43
C LEU A 100 2.92 -0.35 -2.65
N ASP A 101 3.62 -1.49 -2.44
CA ASP A 101 4.15 -2.41 -3.46
C ASP A 101 3.88 -3.86 -2.96
N GLU A 102 3.26 -4.73 -3.80
CA GLU A 102 2.86 -6.12 -3.52
C GLU A 102 2.04 -6.34 -2.22
N PRO A 103 0.82 -5.84 -2.14
CA PRO A 103 0.05 -5.81 -0.89
C PRO A 103 -0.52 -7.15 -0.44
N VAL A 104 -0.65 -8.15 -1.33
CA VAL A 104 -1.36 -9.40 -1.04
C VAL A 104 -0.48 -10.65 -0.95
N ALA A 105 0.83 -10.53 -1.11
CA ALA A 105 1.73 -11.67 -1.05
C ALA A 105 1.65 -12.41 0.30
N GLY A 106 1.26 -13.68 0.27
CA GLY A 106 1.12 -14.54 1.47
C GLY A 106 -0.13 -14.31 2.31
N MET A 107 -1.13 -13.58 1.80
CA MET A 107 -2.45 -13.44 2.41
C MET A 107 -3.35 -14.63 2.08
N THR A 108 -4.33 -14.88 2.96
CA THR A 108 -5.47 -15.76 2.67
C THR A 108 -6.43 -15.08 1.69
N ASP A 109 -7.33 -15.85 1.06
CA ASP A 109 -8.34 -15.30 0.14
C ASP A 109 -9.21 -14.23 0.80
N GLU A 110 -9.59 -14.41 2.06
CA GLU A 110 -10.40 -13.44 2.83
C GLU A 110 -9.61 -12.15 3.11
N GLU A 111 -8.33 -12.26 3.46
CA GLU A 111 -7.45 -11.11 3.68
C GLU A 111 -7.19 -10.36 2.37
N THR A 112 -7.06 -11.08 1.26
CA THR A 112 -6.89 -10.52 -0.09
C THR A 112 -8.13 -9.70 -0.51
N GLU A 113 -9.34 -10.24 -0.30
CA GLU A 113 -10.59 -9.55 -0.62
C GLU A 113 -10.76 -8.28 0.20
N ARG A 114 -10.52 -8.33 1.52
CA ARG A 114 -10.53 -7.14 2.40
C ARG A 114 -9.48 -6.10 1.99
N THR A 115 -8.33 -6.53 1.51
CA THR A 115 -7.30 -5.61 1.00
C THR A 115 -7.74 -4.93 -0.29
N ALA A 116 -8.42 -5.65 -1.19
CA ALA A 116 -9.00 -5.04 -2.38
C ALA A 116 -10.06 -3.98 -2.02
N GLU A 117 -10.95 -4.27 -1.06
CA GLU A 117 -11.94 -3.31 -0.54
C GLU A 117 -11.27 -2.07 0.05
N LEU A 118 -10.20 -2.25 0.82
CA LEU A 118 -9.43 -1.14 1.38
C LEU A 118 -8.87 -0.25 0.27
N PHE A 119 -8.27 -0.82 -0.78
CA PHE A 119 -7.75 -0.04 -1.91
C PHE A 119 -8.83 0.70 -2.68
N LEU A 120 -9.97 0.07 -2.88
CA LEU A 120 -11.13 0.72 -3.50
C LEU A 120 -11.62 1.91 -2.66
N SER A 121 -11.56 1.81 -1.32
CA SER A 121 -11.93 2.91 -0.42
C SER A 121 -10.97 4.10 -0.46
N LEU A 122 -9.71 3.88 -0.84
CA LEU A 122 -8.70 4.94 -1.00
C LEU A 122 -8.80 5.67 -2.34
N GLU A 123 -9.55 5.13 -3.30
CA GLU A 123 -9.78 5.78 -4.60
C GLU A 123 -10.43 7.15 -4.44
N GLY A 124 -10.04 8.08 -5.30
CA GLY A 124 -10.54 9.46 -5.27
C GLY A 124 -9.74 10.41 -4.38
N SER A 125 -9.11 9.92 -3.31
CA SER A 125 -8.24 10.70 -2.44
C SER A 125 -6.75 10.45 -2.70
N HIS A 126 -6.40 9.28 -3.28
CA HIS A 126 -5.03 8.86 -3.51
C HIS A 126 -4.85 8.27 -4.91
N SER A 127 -3.64 8.40 -5.45
CA SER A 127 -3.21 7.66 -6.64
C SER A 127 -2.45 6.41 -6.17
N LEU A 128 -2.93 5.24 -6.61
CA LEU A 128 -2.37 3.95 -6.24
C LEU A 128 -1.70 3.31 -7.45
N VAL A 129 -0.48 2.82 -7.26
CA VAL A 129 0.19 1.91 -8.17
C VAL A 129 0.41 0.61 -7.42
N VAL A 130 -0.18 -0.47 -7.92
CA VAL A 130 -0.12 -1.80 -7.30
C VAL A 130 0.64 -2.72 -8.23
N VAL A 131 1.68 -3.38 -7.71
CA VAL A 131 2.44 -4.40 -8.43
C VAL A 131 2.07 -5.76 -7.86
N GLU A 132 1.41 -6.57 -8.67
CA GLU A 132 0.91 -7.89 -8.26
C GLU A 132 0.94 -8.90 -9.39
N HIS A 133 0.97 -10.17 -9.02
CA HIS A 133 0.88 -11.30 -9.93
C HIS A 133 -0.40 -12.14 -9.71
N ASP A 134 -1.17 -11.84 -8.66
CA ASP A 134 -2.46 -12.48 -8.40
C ASP A 134 -3.55 -11.88 -9.28
N MET A 135 -3.96 -12.65 -10.31
CA MET A 135 -4.97 -12.22 -11.28
C MET A 135 -6.35 -12.03 -10.66
N LYS A 136 -6.69 -12.75 -9.58
CA LYS A 136 -7.96 -12.58 -8.87
C LYS A 136 -8.00 -11.22 -8.19
N PHE A 137 -6.93 -10.87 -7.48
CA PHE A 137 -6.81 -9.58 -6.83
C PHE A 137 -6.84 -8.42 -7.83
N ILE A 138 -6.12 -8.52 -8.95
CA ILE A 138 -6.16 -7.52 -10.02
C ILE A 138 -7.58 -7.39 -10.60
N HIS A 139 -8.30 -8.52 -10.80
CA HIS A 139 -9.69 -8.50 -11.22
C HIS A 139 -10.58 -7.76 -10.22
N ASP A 140 -10.45 -8.05 -8.93
CA ASP A 140 -11.26 -7.43 -7.88
C ASP A 140 -10.99 -5.92 -7.77
N LEU A 141 -9.74 -5.50 -7.95
CA LEU A 141 -9.37 -4.08 -8.00
C LEU A 141 -9.91 -3.35 -9.24
N THR A 142 -10.08 -4.03 -10.36
CA THR A 142 -10.41 -3.38 -11.64
C THR A 142 -11.86 -3.55 -12.07
N ARG A 143 -12.62 -4.49 -11.45
CA ARG A 143 -13.97 -4.92 -11.86
C ARG A 143 -14.98 -3.78 -12.09
N ASP A 144 -14.93 -2.75 -11.25
CA ASP A 144 -15.93 -1.68 -11.24
C ASP A 144 -15.50 -0.43 -12.03
N ASN A 145 -14.29 -0.43 -12.59
CA ASN A 145 -13.78 0.74 -13.31
C ASN A 145 -12.90 0.35 -14.52
N PRO A 146 -13.48 0.32 -15.74
CA PRO A 146 -12.73 -0.01 -16.95
C PRO A 146 -11.67 1.02 -17.34
N ALA A 147 -11.65 2.19 -16.70
CA ALA A 147 -10.60 3.20 -16.90
C ALA A 147 -9.31 2.87 -16.13
N LYS A 148 -9.34 1.89 -15.21
CA LYS A 148 -8.14 1.41 -14.53
C LYS A 148 -7.22 0.73 -15.52
N LYS A 149 -5.96 1.16 -15.48
CA LYS A 149 -4.93 0.73 -16.41
C LYS A 149 -4.15 -0.43 -15.80
N VAL A 150 -4.05 -1.52 -16.54
CA VAL A 150 -3.21 -2.68 -16.21
C VAL A 150 -2.04 -2.69 -17.18
N THR A 151 -0.83 -2.75 -16.63
CA THR A 151 0.42 -2.87 -17.40
C THR A 151 1.07 -4.20 -17.08
N VAL A 152 1.25 -5.06 -18.08
CA VAL A 152 1.94 -6.35 -17.91
C VAL A 152 3.41 -6.18 -18.26
N LEU A 153 4.26 -6.55 -17.31
CA LEU A 153 5.72 -6.56 -17.46
C LEU A 153 6.22 -7.99 -17.67
N HIS A 154 7.12 -8.16 -18.62
CA HIS A 154 7.82 -9.43 -18.86
C HIS A 154 9.26 -9.14 -19.26
N GLU A 155 10.23 -9.81 -18.63
CA GLU A 155 11.67 -9.64 -18.86
C GLU A 155 12.14 -8.17 -18.93
N GLY A 156 11.62 -7.34 -18.00
CA GLY A 156 11.99 -5.92 -17.89
C GLY A 156 11.37 -4.99 -18.93
N SER A 157 10.43 -5.49 -19.74
CA SER A 157 9.75 -4.74 -20.79
C SER A 157 8.23 -4.75 -20.61
N VAL A 158 7.55 -3.72 -21.13
CA VAL A 158 6.08 -3.70 -21.17
C VAL A 158 5.61 -4.65 -22.27
N LEU A 159 4.91 -5.70 -21.88
CA LEU A 159 4.35 -6.70 -22.78
C LEU A 159 2.99 -6.26 -23.35
N ALA A 160 2.13 -5.75 -22.48
CA ALA A 160 0.80 -5.24 -22.83
C ALA A 160 0.36 -4.16 -21.82
N GLU A 161 -0.54 -3.28 -22.28
CA GLU A 161 -1.09 -2.21 -21.47
C GLU A 161 -2.52 -1.89 -21.93
N GLY A 162 -3.45 -1.75 -20.98
CA GLY A 162 -4.85 -1.44 -21.27
C GLY A 162 -5.77 -1.76 -20.11
N SER A 163 -7.09 -1.89 -20.37
CA SER A 163 -8.01 -2.46 -19.39
C SER A 163 -7.69 -3.94 -19.14
N LEU A 164 -8.13 -4.49 -18.00
CA LEU A 164 -7.91 -5.92 -17.69
C LEU A 164 -8.39 -6.82 -18.83
N ALA A 165 -9.57 -6.54 -19.40
CA ALA A 165 -10.11 -7.33 -20.51
C ALA A 165 -9.23 -7.28 -21.77
N GLN A 166 -8.67 -6.11 -22.11
CA GLN A 166 -7.76 -5.96 -23.24
C GLN A 166 -6.43 -6.73 -23.02
N VAL A 167 -5.92 -6.67 -21.80
CA VAL A 167 -4.69 -7.37 -21.42
C VAL A 167 -4.90 -8.89 -21.44
N GLN A 168 -6.02 -9.38 -20.91
CA GLN A 168 -6.35 -10.81 -20.91
C GLN A 168 -6.62 -11.37 -22.31
N ALA A 169 -7.06 -10.54 -23.25
CA ALA A 169 -7.28 -10.92 -24.65
C ALA A 169 -6.00 -10.84 -25.51
N ASN A 170 -4.89 -10.38 -24.96
CA ASN A 170 -3.63 -10.26 -25.71
C ASN A 170 -2.93 -11.61 -25.82
N ASP A 171 -2.74 -12.10 -27.06
CA ASP A 171 -2.14 -13.41 -27.35
C ASP A 171 -0.78 -13.62 -26.68
N LYS A 172 0.07 -12.59 -26.62
CA LYS A 172 1.38 -12.66 -25.96
C LYS A 172 1.27 -12.83 -24.45
N VAL A 173 0.27 -12.19 -23.82
CA VAL A 173 0.01 -12.34 -22.39
C VAL A 173 -0.51 -13.74 -22.10
N VAL A 174 -1.41 -14.26 -22.95
CA VAL A 174 -1.95 -15.62 -22.86
C VAL A 174 -0.82 -16.67 -22.98
N GLU A 175 0.09 -16.50 -23.93
CA GLU A 175 1.24 -17.39 -24.14
C GLU A 175 2.17 -17.40 -22.92
N VAL A 176 2.52 -16.23 -22.37
CA VAL A 176 3.51 -16.10 -21.29
C VAL A 176 2.94 -16.50 -19.93
N TYR A 177 1.72 -16.12 -19.62
CA TYR A 177 1.14 -16.26 -18.26
C TYR A 177 0.12 -17.39 -18.13
N LEU A 178 -0.55 -17.79 -19.20
CA LEU A 178 -1.57 -18.83 -19.18
C LEU A 178 -1.11 -20.14 -19.84
N GLY A 179 0.09 -20.16 -20.42
CA GLY A 179 0.75 -21.40 -20.89
C GLY A 179 -0.01 -22.15 -21.98
N ARG A 180 -0.67 -21.44 -22.91
CA ARG A 180 -1.41 -22.04 -24.04
C ARG A 180 -0.79 -21.65 -25.35
#